data_4c432ecec1ab636d103117ee4ad6f1f2
#
_entry.id   4c432ecec1ab636d103117ee4ad6f1f2
#
_cell.length_a   1.000
_cell.length_b   1.000
_cell.length_c   1.000
_cell.angle_alpha   90.00
_cell.angle_beta   90.00
_cell.angle_gamma   90.00
#
_symmetry.space_group_name_H-M   'P 1'
#
loop_
_entity.id
_entity.type
_entity.pdbx_description
1 polymer ?
#
loop_
_entity_poly.entity_id
_entity_poly.type
_entity_poly.pdbx_seq_one_letter_code
_entity_poly.pdbx_strand_id
1 'polypeptide(L)'
;MKSGAEPRTSLFVRGGALFDRVDYRLIETPEDKDCLYLMRYRAYLHGGLILPSESQRVSDRYDDAPNAWTFGIYVDGELCSSLRVHVLTPEWRMSYATELFGDILHPRLDQGEIFIDPARFVAEPEKAQRFPDLPYLTVRLGYLACEHFNADTGLALVRAEHQAFYRRVFLNETIAEPRSFPNVTKKVALMASDFRTVRETVLARFPIMRSSAFERRMLFKRDRHSFHEAVISTFEPASIIPSS
;
A
#
# COMPACT_ATOMS: atom_id res chain seq x y z
N MET A 1 28.79 35.53 -19.40
CA MET A 1 27.42 35.54 -18.87
C MET A 1 27.14 34.16 -18.28
N LYS A 2 27.13 34.00 -16.96
CA LYS A 2 26.84 32.75 -16.26
C LYS A 2 25.34 32.70 -16.07
N SER A 3 24.66 31.74 -16.74
CA SER A 3 23.27 31.42 -16.53
C SER A 3 23.13 30.93 -15.08
N GLY A 4 22.43 31.70 -14.27
CA GLY A 4 22.06 31.31 -12.92
C GLY A 4 21.00 30.20 -13.01
N ALA A 5 21.36 29.00 -12.61
CA ALA A 5 20.38 27.94 -12.35
C ALA A 5 19.54 28.42 -11.16
N GLU A 6 18.24 28.65 -11.37
CA GLU A 6 17.30 28.85 -10.28
C GLU A 6 17.40 27.68 -9.27
N PRO A 7 17.39 27.96 -7.97
CA PRO A 7 17.40 26.90 -6.98
C PRO A 7 16.16 26.04 -7.19
N ARG A 8 16.36 24.74 -7.47
CA ARG A 8 15.27 23.75 -7.52
C ARG A 8 14.50 23.85 -6.19
N THR A 9 13.39 24.57 -6.24
CA THR A 9 12.49 24.74 -5.10
C THR A 9 12.24 23.36 -4.53
N SER A 10 12.63 23.15 -3.28
CA SER A 10 12.53 21.88 -2.56
C SER A 10 11.16 21.27 -2.80
N LEU A 11 11.09 19.97 -3.14
CA LEU A 11 9.87 19.16 -3.22
C LEU A 11 8.89 19.43 -2.04
N PHE A 12 9.42 19.98 -0.95
CA PHE A 12 8.75 20.38 0.27
C PHE A 12 7.83 21.60 0.17
N VAL A 13 8.15 22.59 -0.65
CA VAL A 13 7.34 23.82 -0.76
C VAL A 13 6.13 23.57 -1.67
N ARG A 14 6.24 22.63 -2.63
CA ARG A 14 5.12 22.24 -3.50
C ARG A 14 4.18 21.23 -2.84
N GLY A 15 4.71 20.27 -2.10
CA GLY A 15 3.92 19.22 -1.42
C GLY A 15 2.99 19.76 -0.32
N GLY A 16 3.34 20.85 0.34
CA GLY A 16 2.51 21.48 1.37
C GLY A 16 1.15 21.92 0.84
N ALA A 17 1.11 22.60 -0.29
CA ALA A 17 -0.14 23.10 -0.89
C ALA A 17 -1.08 21.97 -1.39
N LEU A 18 -0.52 20.82 -1.80
CA LEU A 18 -1.33 19.66 -2.17
C LEU A 18 -1.81 18.90 -0.92
N PHE A 19 -0.99 18.84 0.13
CA PHE A 19 -1.29 18.10 1.36
C PHE A 19 -2.58 18.61 2.03
N ASP A 20 -2.79 19.91 2.07
CA ASP A 20 -3.99 20.52 2.66
C ASP A 20 -5.30 20.21 1.90
N ARG A 21 -5.19 19.63 0.71
CA ARG A 21 -6.30 19.26 -0.18
C ARG A 21 -6.53 17.75 -0.24
N VAL A 22 -5.75 16.98 0.54
CA VAL A 22 -5.77 15.52 0.50
C VAL A 22 -6.59 14.96 1.64
N ASP A 23 -7.55 14.10 1.29
CA ASP A 23 -8.24 13.23 2.24
C ASP A 23 -7.79 11.78 2.05
N TYR A 24 -7.48 11.11 3.15
CA TYR A 24 -7.32 9.68 3.22
C TYR A 24 -8.60 9.05 3.73
N ARG A 25 -9.23 8.21 2.92
CA ARG A 25 -10.47 7.52 3.30
C ARG A 25 -10.28 6.03 3.25
N LEU A 26 -10.70 5.34 4.31
CA LEU A 26 -10.75 3.88 4.32
C LEU A 26 -11.88 3.44 3.38
N ILE A 27 -11.59 2.46 2.52
CA ILE A 27 -12.54 1.91 1.55
C ILE A 27 -13.27 0.74 2.23
N GLU A 28 -14.49 0.98 2.65
CA GLU A 28 -15.29 0.00 3.41
C GLU A 28 -16.60 -0.34 2.73
N THR A 29 -17.30 0.65 2.16
CA THR A 29 -18.61 0.42 1.54
C THR A 29 -18.49 -0.29 0.18
N PRO A 30 -19.52 -1.03 -0.26
CA PRO A 30 -19.56 -1.62 -1.59
C PRO A 30 -19.37 -0.59 -2.72
N GLU A 31 -19.92 0.60 -2.55
CA GLU A 31 -19.82 1.70 -3.52
C GLU A 31 -18.38 2.22 -3.64
N ASP A 32 -17.69 2.41 -2.51
CA ASP A 32 -16.28 2.82 -2.50
C ASP A 32 -15.40 1.74 -3.13
N LYS A 33 -15.65 0.46 -2.82
CA LYS A 33 -14.95 -0.68 -3.42
C LYS A 33 -15.16 -0.71 -4.94
N ASP A 34 -16.37 -0.49 -5.43
CA ASP A 34 -16.66 -0.46 -6.85
C ASP A 34 -15.89 0.64 -7.58
N CYS A 35 -15.90 1.85 -7.04
CA CYS A 35 -15.11 2.98 -7.55
C CYS A 35 -13.60 2.66 -7.56
N LEU A 36 -13.09 2.08 -6.49
CA LEU A 36 -11.69 1.68 -6.37
C LEU A 36 -11.32 0.62 -7.42
N TYR A 37 -12.15 -0.42 -7.59
CA TYR A 37 -11.86 -1.51 -8.52
C TYR A 37 -11.89 -1.05 -9.98
N LEU A 38 -12.77 -0.10 -10.31
CA LEU A 38 -12.78 0.56 -11.61
C LEU A 38 -11.52 1.39 -11.83
N MET A 39 -11.07 2.18 -10.85
CA MET A 39 -9.83 2.95 -10.95
C MET A 39 -8.63 2.01 -11.15
N ARG A 40 -8.53 0.91 -10.39
CA ARG A 40 -7.48 -0.10 -10.58
C ARG A 40 -7.50 -0.68 -11.98
N TYR A 41 -8.68 -1.02 -12.50
CA TYR A 41 -8.83 -1.55 -13.85
C TYR A 41 -8.29 -0.57 -14.91
N ARG A 42 -8.71 0.69 -14.84
CA ARG A 42 -8.25 1.73 -15.77
C ARG A 42 -6.74 1.92 -15.73
N ALA A 43 -6.17 2.02 -14.54
CA ALA A 43 -4.73 2.19 -14.35
C ALA A 43 -3.92 1.00 -14.86
N TYR A 44 -4.37 -0.23 -14.58
CA TYR A 44 -3.67 -1.45 -15.03
C TYR A 44 -3.81 -1.67 -16.53
N LEU A 45 -4.97 -1.37 -17.10
CA LEU A 45 -5.18 -1.42 -18.55
C LEU A 45 -4.30 -0.40 -19.26
N HIS A 46 -4.26 0.85 -18.78
CA HIS A 46 -3.37 1.91 -19.28
C HIS A 46 -1.90 1.51 -19.20
N GLY A 47 -1.48 0.86 -18.12
CA GLY A 47 -0.13 0.34 -17.93
C GLY A 47 0.20 -0.95 -18.67
N GLY A 48 -0.75 -1.51 -19.45
CA GLY A 48 -0.57 -2.76 -20.19
C GLY A 48 -0.35 -3.99 -19.27
N LEU A 49 -0.86 -3.94 -18.03
CA LEU A 49 -0.69 -5.00 -17.04
C LEU A 49 -1.78 -6.06 -17.10
N ILE A 50 -2.93 -5.72 -17.69
CA ILE A 50 -4.09 -6.60 -17.85
C ILE A 50 -4.67 -6.44 -19.26
N LEU A 51 -5.43 -7.42 -19.71
CA LEU A 51 -6.28 -7.33 -20.90
C LEU A 51 -7.65 -6.74 -20.55
N PRO A 52 -8.37 -6.17 -21.52
CA PRO A 52 -9.75 -5.74 -21.32
C PRO A 52 -10.63 -6.88 -20.79
N SER A 53 -11.51 -6.56 -19.83
CA SER A 53 -12.49 -7.48 -19.28
C SER A 53 -13.89 -6.84 -19.25
N GLU A 54 -14.93 -7.64 -19.35
CA GLU A 54 -16.32 -7.17 -19.30
C GLU A 54 -16.66 -6.52 -17.96
N SER A 55 -16.15 -7.07 -16.86
CA SER A 55 -16.39 -6.52 -15.52
C SER A 55 -15.81 -5.13 -15.29
N GLN A 56 -14.76 -4.77 -16.03
CA GLN A 56 -13.98 -3.52 -15.83
C GLN A 56 -13.61 -3.28 -14.37
N ARG A 57 -13.35 -4.35 -13.61
CA ARG A 57 -13.02 -4.29 -12.18
C ARG A 57 -11.79 -5.14 -11.90
N VAL A 58 -10.95 -4.66 -11.00
CA VAL A 58 -9.78 -5.40 -10.49
C VAL A 58 -9.84 -5.46 -8.98
N SER A 59 -10.15 -6.65 -8.48
CA SER A 59 -10.12 -7.02 -7.08
C SER A 59 -9.29 -8.28 -6.88
N ASP A 60 -9.00 -8.63 -5.66
CA ASP A 60 -8.37 -9.90 -5.29
C ASP A 60 -8.78 -10.34 -3.87
N ARG A 61 -8.45 -11.59 -3.53
CA ARG A 61 -8.77 -12.21 -2.24
C ARG A 61 -8.23 -11.48 -1.00
N TYR A 62 -7.30 -10.56 -1.17
CA TYR A 62 -6.71 -9.80 -0.08
C TYR A 62 -7.41 -8.47 0.17
N ASP A 63 -8.36 -8.07 -0.68
CA ASP A 63 -9.09 -6.81 -0.48
C ASP A 63 -9.95 -6.82 0.78
N ASP A 64 -10.44 -8.02 1.14
CA ASP A 64 -11.24 -8.25 2.35
C ASP A 64 -10.47 -8.99 3.45
N ALA A 65 -9.13 -9.08 3.34
CA ALA A 65 -8.33 -9.74 4.34
C ALA A 65 -8.40 -8.98 5.70
N PRO A 66 -8.55 -9.68 6.83
CA PRO A 66 -8.72 -9.04 8.13
C PRO A 66 -7.51 -8.19 8.58
N ASN A 67 -6.34 -8.46 8.02
CA ASN A 67 -5.11 -7.71 8.27
C ASN A 67 -4.79 -6.67 7.18
N ALA A 68 -5.77 -6.33 6.31
CA ALA A 68 -5.59 -5.36 5.25
C ALA A 68 -6.41 -4.08 5.50
N TRP A 69 -5.83 -2.91 5.26
CA TRP A 69 -6.49 -1.60 5.23
C TRP A 69 -6.33 -1.02 3.84
N THR A 70 -7.43 -0.83 3.13
CA THR A 70 -7.42 -0.23 1.79
C THR A 70 -7.86 1.21 1.86
N PHE A 71 -7.02 2.11 1.40
CA PHE A 71 -7.28 3.55 1.38
C PHE A 71 -7.45 4.07 -0.04
N GLY A 72 -8.41 4.96 -0.21
CA GLY A 72 -8.47 5.91 -1.31
C GLY A 72 -7.82 7.23 -0.90
N ILE A 73 -7.01 7.79 -1.78
CA ILE A 73 -6.40 9.11 -1.65
C ILE A 73 -7.18 10.06 -2.55
N TYR A 74 -7.89 10.99 -1.93
CA TYR A 74 -8.74 11.95 -2.60
C TYR A 74 -8.06 13.32 -2.61
N VAL A 75 -8.11 14.01 -3.75
CA VAL A 75 -7.69 15.41 -3.89
C VAL A 75 -8.90 16.21 -4.31
N ASP A 76 -9.28 17.23 -3.55
CA ASP A 76 -10.49 18.03 -3.77
C ASP A 76 -11.76 17.18 -3.90
N GLY A 77 -11.84 16.08 -3.16
CA GLY A 77 -12.97 15.16 -3.20
C GLY A 77 -12.97 14.13 -4.32
N GLU A 78 -11.99 14.17 -5.25
CA GLU A 78 -11.85 13.19 -6.33
C GLU A 78 -10.86 12.09 -5.96
N LEU A 79 -11.22 10.81 -6.17
CA LEU A 79 -10.32 9.67 -6.00
C LEU A 79 -9.17 9.74 -7.01
N CYS A 80 -7.94 9.86 -6.53
CA CYS A 80 -6.75 10.05 -7.35
C CYS A 80 -5.78 8.87 -7.30
N SER A 81 -5.67 8.23 -6.15
CA SER A 81 -4.84 7.03 -5.99
C SER A 81 -5.37 6.15 -4.88
N SER A 82 -4.77 4.98 -4.73
CA SER A 82 -5.07 4.04 -3.66
C SER A 82 -3.83 3.30 -3.19
N LEU A 83 -3.91 2.84 -1.95
CA LEU A 83 -2.93 1.95 -1.35
C LEU A 83 -3.65 0.95 -0.45
N ARG A 84 -3.29 -0.32 -0.53
CA ARG A 84 -3.65 -1.31 0.47
C ARG A 84 -2.45 -1.56 1.35
N VAL A 85 -2.65 -1.57 2.66
CA VAL A 85 -1.63 -1.84 3.66
C VAL A 85 -1.99 -3.13 4.37
N HIS A 86 -1.10 -4.12 4.34
CA HIS A 86 -1.20 -5.31 5.17
C HIS A 86 -0.34 -5.14 6.42
N VAL A 87 -0.89 -5.52 7.57
CA VAL A 87 -0.15 -5.66 8.82
C VAL A 87 0.11 -7.15 9.02
N LEU A 88 1.36 -7.56 8.93
CA LEU A 88 1.77 -8.95 9.08
C LEU A 88 2.31 -9.16 10.50
N THR A 89 1.73 -10.13 11.19
CA THR A 89 2.10 -10.56 12.54
C THR A 89 2.21 -12.08 12.58
N PRO A 90 2.69 -12.68 13.69
CA PRO A 90 2.66 -14.13 13.84
C PRO A 90 1.29 -14.77 13.58
N GLU A 91 0.20 -14.07 13.92
CA GLU A 91 -1.17 -14.53 13.77
C GLU A 91 -1.77 -14.22 12.40
N TRP A 92 -1.37 -13.11 11.79
CA TRP A 92 -1.96 -12.58 10.56
C TRP A 92 -0.91 -12.47 9.46
N ARG A 93 -0.86 -13.48 8.56
CA ARG A 93 0.20 -13.61 7.55
C ARG A 93 -0.29 -13.46 6.12
N MET A 94 -1.50 -12.95 5.92
CA MET A 94 -2.13 -12.89 4.61
C MET A 94 -1.64 -11.69 3.81
N SER A 95 -0.77 -11.92 2.80
CA SER A 95 -0.40 -10.94 1.78
C SER A 95 0.26 -11.61 0.57
N TYR A 96 0.41 -10.86 -0.51
CA TYR A 96 1.21 -11.31 -1.64
C TYR A 96 2.70 -11.47 -1.29
N ALA A 97 3.23 -10.66 -0.40
CA ALA A 97 4.63 -10.78 0.00
C ALA A 97 4.88 -12.11 0.70
N THR A 98 4.02 -12.53 1.62
CA THR A 98 4.14 -13.82 2.30
C THR A 98 3.84 -15.01 1.40
N GLU A 99 2.94 -14.86 0.42
CA GLU A 99 2.68 -15.90 -0.57
C GLU A 99 3.92 -16.17 -1.44
N LEU A 100 4.58 -15.12 -1.89
CA LEU A 100 5.68 -15.22 -2.83
C LEU A 100 7.05 -15.43 -2.16
N PHE A 101 7.24 -14.88 -0.95
CA PHE A 101 8.48 -14.88 -0.19
C PHE A 101 8.32 -15.43 1.23
N GLY A 102 7.39 -16.38 1.41
CA GLY A 102 7.13 -16.98 2.71
C GLY A 102 8.34 -17.67 3.32
N ASP A 103 9.20 -18.26 2.50
CA ASP A 103 10.48 -18.85 2.93
C ASP A 103 11.41 -17.86 3.66
N ILE A 104 11.29 -16.56 3.35
CA ILE A 104 12.07 -15.49 3.98
C ILE A 104 11.28 -14.84 5.12
N LEU A 105 9.98 -14.60 4.93
CA LEU A 105 9.18 -13.81 5.84
C LEU A 105 8.62 -14.63 7.00
N HIS A 106 8.21 -15.90 6.79
CA HIS A 106 7.64 -16.71 7.87
C HIS A 106 8.59 -16.93 9.04
N PRO A 107 9.89 -17.27 8.86
CA PRO A 107 10.80 -17.45 10.00
C PRO A 107 10.94 -16.17 10.86
N ARG A 108 10.84 -14.98 10.24
CA ARG A 108 10.92 -13.70 10.95
C ARG A 108 9.61 -13.40 11.70
N LEU A 109 8.46 -13.70 11.07
CA LEU A 109 7.16 -13.64 11.76
C LEU A 109 7.10 -14.60 12.95
N ASP A 110 7.67 -15.82 12.83
CA ASP A 110 7.75 -16.78 13.94
C ASP A 110 8.57 -16.26 15.13
N GLN A 111 9.49 -15.32 14.86
CA GLN A 111 10.27 -14.61 15.89
C GLN A 111 9.52 -13.40 16.49
N GLY A 112 8.30 -13.15 16.06
CA GLY A 112 7.46 -12.05 16.56
C GLY A 112 7.65 -10.71 15.84
N GLU A 113 8.38 -10.67 14.72
CA GLU A 113 8.50 -9.43 13.96
C GLU A 113 7.16 -9.01 13.35
N ILE A 114 6.94 -7.70 13.30
CA ILE A 114 5.77 -7.08 12.68
C ILE A 114 6.21 -6.40 11.39
N PHE A 115 5.56 -6.76 10.27
CA PHE A 115 5.82 -6.13 8.98
C PHE A 115 4.64 -5.29 8.52
N ILE A 116 4.94 -4.18 7.87
CA ILE A 116 3.99 -3.45 7.04
C ILE A 116 4.30 -3.74 5.57
N ASP A 117 3.31 -4.29 4.86
CA ASP A 117 3.39 -4.62 3.44
C ASP A 117 2.41 -3.74 2.64
N PRO A 118 2.85 -2.57 2.13
CA PRO A 118 2.07 -1.75 1.21
C PRO A 118 1.95 -2.44 -0.15
N ALA A 119 0.72 -2.64 -0.59
CA ALA A 119 0.38 -3.29 -1.84
C ALA A 119 -0.64 -2.47 -2.63
N ARG A 120 -0.86 -2.82 -3.90
CA ARG A 120 -1.87 -2.16 -4.73
C ARG A 120 -1.74 -0.63 -4.76
N PHE A 121 -0.51 -0.13 -4.77
CA PHE A 121 -0.28 1.27 -5.07
C PHE A 121 -0.68 1.53 -6.53
N VAL A 122 -1.79 2.22 -6.70
CA VAL A 122 -2.37 2.54 -8.00
C VAL A 122 -2.72 4.03 -8.01
N ALA A 123 -2.40 4.71 -9.08
CA ALA A 123 -2.84 6.09 -9.32
C ALA A 123 -3.59 6.16 -10.64
N GLU A 124 -4.62 6.96 -10.67
CA GLU A 124 -5.34 7.30 -11.90
C GLU A 124 -4.40 8.05 -12.84
N PRO A 125 -4.21 7.61 -14.12
CA PRO A 125 -3.13 8.12 -14.97
C PRO A 125 -3.12 9.64 -15.17
N GLU A 126 -4.27 10.25 -15.40
CA GLU A 126 -4.39 11.70 -15.60
C GLU A 126 -4.08 12.47 -14.31
N LYS A 127 -4.52 11.94 -13.16
CA LYS A 127 -4.27 12.54 -11.85
C LYS A 127 -2.80 12.42 -11.47
N ALA A 128 -2.15 11.30 -11.79
CA ALA A 128 -0.72 11.12 -11.56
C ALA A 128 0.13 12.15 -12.34
N GLN A 129 -0.28 12.50 -13.56
CA GLN A 129 0.37 13.55 -14.34
C GLN A 129 0.11 14.95 -13.76
N ARG A 130 -1.14 15.21 -13.32
CA ARG A 130 -1.54 16.49 -12.74
C ARG A 130 -0.89 16.75 -11.37
N PHE A 131 -0.66 15.72 -10.58
CA PHE A 131 -0.16 15.80 -9.21
C PHE A 131 1.15 15.03 -9.03
N PRO A 132 2.33 15.59 -9.39
CA PRO A 132 3.62 14.91 -9.30
C PRO A 132 4.00 14.44 -7.89
N ASP A 133 3.43 15.05 -6.84
CA ASP A 133 3.68 14.69 -5.44
C ASP A 133 2.74 13.58 -4.92
N LEU A 134 1.74 13.18 -5.71
CA LEU A 134 0.77 12.14 -5.36
C LEU A 134 1.43 10.80 -4.94
N PRO A 135 2.53 10.34 -5.56
CA PRO A 135 3.22 9.14 -5.09
C PRO A 135 3.69 9.24 -3.63
N TYR A 136 4.21 10.38 -3.20
CA TYR A 136 4.68 10.58 -1.82
C TYR A 136 3.53 10.60 -0.83
N LEU A 137 2.42 11.24 -1.19
CA LEU A 137 1.19 11.26 -0.41
C LEU A 137 0.60 9.86 -0.27
N THR A 138 0.63 9.07 -1.33
CA THR A 138 0.11 7.70 -1.31
C THR A 138 0.96 6.79 -0.43
N VAL A 139 2.28 6.76 -0.61
CA VAL A 139 3.17 5.87 0.19
C VAL A 139 3.34 6.33 1.63
N ARG A 140 2.96 7.59 1.95
CA ARG A 140 2.88 8.09 3.32
C ARG A 140 2.05 7.17 4.22
N LEU A 141 0.96 6.61 3.72
CA LEU A 141 0.12 5.68 4.47
C LEU A 141 0.88 4.44 4.96
N GLY A 142 1.79 3.90 4.16
CA GLY A 142 2.66 2.79 4.57
C GLY A 142 3.59 3.20 5.73
N TYR A 143 4.16 4.40 5.65
CA TYR A 143 4.99 4.95 6.73
C TYR A 143 4.17 5.15 8.03
N LEU A 144 2.98 5.75 7.92
CA LEU A 144 2.09 5.95 9.05
C LEU A 144 1.65 4.63 9.68
N ALA A 145 1.44 3.59 8.88
CA ALA A 145 1.15 2.26 9.38
C ALA A 145 2.33 1.68 10.18
N CYS A 146 3.56 1.82 9.71
CA CYS A 146 4.74 1.41 10.48
C CYS A 146 4.78 2.09 11.86
N GLU A 147 4.51 3.40 11.92
CA GLU A 147 4.42 4.16 13.17
C GLU A 147 3.26 3.69 14.08
N HIS A 148 2.08 3.43 13.48
CA HIS A 148 0.88 3.09 14.23
C HIS A 148 0.94 1.69 14.85
N PHE A 149 1.40 0.72 14.07
CA PHE A 149 1.47 -0.69 14.47
C PHE A 149 2.82 -1.06 15.11
N ASN A 150 3.70 -0.08 15.33
CA ASN A 150 5.04 -0.29 15.89
C ASN A 150 5.82 -1.37 15.12
N ALA A 151 5.78 -1.30 13.80
CA ALA A 151 6.41 -2.29 12.95
C ALA A 151 7.93 -2.30 13.08
N ASP A 152 8.52 -3.48 12.93
CA ASP A 152 9.96 -3.66 12.86
C ASP A 152 10.47 -3.37 11.45
N THR A 153 9.71 -3.79 10.43
CA THR A 153 10.15 -3.74 9.03
C THR A 153 9.06 -3.21 8.11
N GLY A 154 9.42 -2.25 7.28
CA GLY A 154 8.63 -1.83 6.13
C GLY A 154 9.03 -2.62 4.88
N LEU A 155 8.08 -3.30 4.24
CA LEU A 155 8.28 -4.06 3.02
C LEU A 155 7.93 -3.24 1.77
N ALA A 156 8.47 -3.65 0.63
CA ALA A 156 8.02 -3.20 -0.68
C ALA A 156 8.19 -4.34 -1.71
N LEU A 157 7.07 -4.79 -2.27
CA LEU A 157 7.05 -5.79 -3.33
C LEU A 157 6.93 -5.07 -4.67
N VAL A 158 8.06 -4.90 -5.38
CA VAL A 158 8.13 -3.97 -6.50
C VAL A 158 8.87 -4.52 -7.72
N ARG A 159 8.47 -4.03 -8.89
CA ARG A 159 9.18 -4.26 -10.15
C ARG A 159 10.49 -3.46 -10.19
N ALA A 160 11.43 -3.89 -11.03
CA ALA A 160 12.76 -3.29 -11.12
C ALA A 160 12.72 -1.75 -11.34
N GLU A 161 11.82 -1.28 -12.20
CA GLU A 161 11.67 0.13 -12.55
C GLU A 161 11.26 1.03 -11.38
N HIS A 162 10.68 0.48 -10.33
CA HIS A 162 10.23 1.24 -9.16
C HIS A 162 11.19 1.18 -7.96
N GLN A 163 12.17 0.29 -7.96
CA GLN A 163 13.07 0.09 -6.82
C GLN A 163 13.83 1.37 -6.42
N ALA A 164 14.24 2.18 -7.41
CA ALA A 164 14.96 3.43 -7.14
C ALA A 164 14.14 4.43 -6.29
N PHE A 165 12.81 4.45 -6.47
CA PHE A 165 11.91 5.26 -5.67
C PHE A 165 11.93 4.83 -4.20
N TYR A 166 11.78 3.53 -3.92
CA TYR A 166 11.75 2.99 -2.56
C TYR A 166 13.10 3.09 -1.86
N ARG A 167 14.21 2.86 -2.57
CA ARG A 167 15.56 3.13 -2.04
C ARG A 167 15.73 4.60 -1.61
N ARG A 168 15.23 5.53 -2.43
CA ARG A 168 15.36 6.95 -2.15
C ARG A 168 14.47 7.40 -1.00
N VAL A 169 13.21 6.95 -0.94
CA VAL A 169 12.22 7.43 0.02
C VAL A 169 12.37 6.74 1.36
N PHE A 170 12.46 5.40 1.37
CA PHE A 170 12.40 4.59 2.58
C PHE A 170 13.70 3.87 2.92
N LEU A 171 14.75 4.11 2.14
CA LEU A 171 16.04 3.41 2.31
C LEU A 171 15.92 1.88 2.21
N ASN A 172 14.90 1.40 1.49
CA ASN A 172 14.69 -0.03 1.30
C ASN A 172 15.85 -0.66 0.52
N GLU A 173 16.28 -1.83 0.98
CA GLU A 173 17.25 -2.68 0.32
C GLU A 173 16.57 -3.91 -0.28
N THR A 174 17.08 -4.44 -1.37
CA THR A 174 16.60 -5.71 -1.95
C THR A 174 17.08 -6.86 -1.07
N ILE A 175 16.16 -7.66 -0.53
CA ILE A 175 16.47 -8.76 0.41
C ILE A 175 16.25 -10.13 -0.21
N ALA A 176 15.72 -10.21 -1.43
CA ALA A 176 15.52 -11.45 -2.15
C ALA A 176 15.63 -11.27 -3.67
N GLU A 177 16.06 -12.32 -4.36
CA GLU A 177 16.06 -12.38 -5.82
C GLU A 177 14.63 -12.24 -6.37
N PRO A 178 14.46 -11.53 -7.51
CA PRO A 178 13.14 -11.29 -8.09
C PRO A 178 12.43 -12.58 -8.49
N ARG A 179 11.16 -12.73 -8.06
CA ARG A 179 10.30 -13.88 -8.34
C ARG A 179 9.17 -13.53 -9.30
N SER A 180 8.75 -14.53 -10.08
CA SER A 180 7.57 -14.40 -10.95
C SER A 180 6.31 -14.57 -10.12
N PHE A 181 5.33 -13.73 -10.39
CA PHE A 181 4.01 -13.84 -9.80
C PHE A 181 3.09 -14.63 -10.76
N PRO A 182 2.22 -15.52 -10.29
CA PRO A 182 1.21 -16.14 -11.13
C PRO A 182 0.40 -15.05 -11.87
N ASN A 183 0.25 -15.18 -13.18
CA ASN A 183 -0.49 -14.24 -14.05
C ASN A 183 0.09 -12.82 -14.17
N VAL A 184 1.34 -12.60 -13.71
CA VAL A 184 2.06 -11.34 -13.93
C VAL A 184 3.31 -11.60 -14.77
N THR A 185 3.41 -10.91 -15.89
CA THR A 185 4.51 -11.12 -16.87
C THR A 185 5.87 -10.65 -16.36
N LYS A 186 5.91 -9.76 -15.36
CA LYS A 186 7.15 -9.18 -14.83
C LYS A 186 7.46 -9.72 -13.44
N LYS A 187 8.75 -10.01 -13.21
CA LYS A 187 9.25 -10.38 -11.88
C LYS A 187 9.17 -9.18 -10.91
N VAL A 188 8.94 -9.50 -9.63
CA VAL A 188 8.96 -8.56 -8.54
C VAL A 188 10.05 -8.91 -7.54
N ALA A 189 10.71 -7.88 -7.02
CA ALA A 189 11.71 -8.02 -5.96
C ALA A 189 11.06 -7.72 -4.61
N LEU A 190 11.50 -8.43 -3.59
CA LEU A 190 11.20 -8.08 -2.21
C LEU A 190 12.27 -7.12 -1.70
N MET A 191 11.83 -5.94 -1.32
CA MET A 191 12.66 -4.94 -0.65
C MET A 191 12.16 -4.74 0.78
N ALA A 192 13.07 -4.38 1.67
CA ALA A 192 12.76 -4.11 3.08
C ALA A 192 13.64 -2.99 3.63
N SER A 193 13.15 -2.34 4.67
CA SER A 193 13.95 -1.47 5.55
C SER A 193 13.62 -1.78 7.00
N ASP A 194 14.63 -1.81 7.86
CA ASP A 194 14.45 -1.78 9.31
C ASP A 194 13.88 -0.40 9.67
N PHE A 195 12.60 -0.40 10.02
CA PHE A 195 11.87 0.85 10.20
C PHE A 195 12.42 1.66 11.39
N ARG A 196 12.83 0.99 12.45
CA ARG A 196 13.37 1.65 13.64
C ARG A 196 14.67 2.40 13.33
N THR A 197 15.50 1.81 12.49
CA THR A 197 16.78 2.39 12.06
C THR A 197 16.61 3.55 11.08
N VAL A 198 15.71 3.42 10.09
CA VAL A 198 15.58 4.41 9.01
C VAL A 198 14.63 5.56 9.33
N ARG A 199 13.77 5.41 10.33
CA ARG A 199 12.68 6.31 10.69
C ARG A 199 13.08 7.78 10.72
N GLU A 200 14.07 8.15 11.52
CA GLU A 200 14.50 9.54 11.69
C GLU A 200 15.10 10.11 10.41
N THR A 201 15.83 9.29 9.66
CA THR A 201 16.40 9.70 8.37
C THR A 201 15.30 9.99 7.34
N VAL A 202 14.26 9.15 7.30
CA VAL A 202 13.10 9.35 6.43
C VAL A 202 12.36 10.64 6.81
N LEU A 203 12.09 10.85 8.11
CA LEU A 203 11.44 12.07 8.60
C LEU A 203 12.23 13.35 8.33
N ALA A 204 13.56 13.29 8.42
CA ALA A 204 14.40 14.43 8.09
C ALA A 204 14.39 14.76 6.60
N ARG A 205 14.37 13.74 5.74
CA ARG A 205 14.34 13.89 4.28
C ARG A 205 12.96 14.24 3.72
N PHE A 206 11.92 13.69 4.33
CA PHE A 206 10.52 13.79 3.90
C PHE A 206 9.61 14.17 5.07
N PRO A 207 9.62 15.45 5.54
CA PRO A 207 8.77 15.89 6.64
C PRO A 207 7.27 15.69 6.43
N ILE A 208 6.83 15.48 5.18
CA ILE A 208 5.44 15.10 4.86
C ILE A 208 5.03 13.75 5.51
N MET A 209 6.00 12.90 5.88
CA MET A 209 5.76 11.64 6.59
C MET A 209 5.38 11.85 8.06
N ARG A 210 5.56 13.05 8.61
CA ARG A 210 5.17 13.36 9.99
C ARG A 210 3.67 13.23 10.18
N SER A 211 3.29 12.73 11.34
CA SER A 211 1.90 12.58 11.73
C SER A 211 1.75 12.67 13.24
N SER A 212 0.57 13.04 13.70
CA SER A 212 0.22 12.94 15.11
C SER A 212 -0.27 11.51 15.45
N ALA A 213 -0.17 11.14 16.72
CA ALA A 213 -0.79 9.89 17.19
C ALA A 213 -2.32 9.89 16.99
N PHE A 214 -2.95 11.06 17.04
CA PHE A 214 -4.38 11.20 16.77
C PHE A 214 -4.69 10.88 15.30
N GLU A 215 -3.96 11.47 14.34
CA GLU A 215 -4.13 11.20 12.91
C GLU A 215 -4.01 9.69 12.62
N ARG A 216 -2.97 9.04 13.13
CA ARG A 216 -2.78 7.60 12.93
C ARG A 216 -3.91 6.76 13.51
N ARG A 217 -4.40 7.11 14.73
CA ARG A 217 -5.55 6.41 15.31
C ARG A 217 -6.81 6.57 14.47
N MET A 218 -7.05 7.74 13.90
CA MET A 218 -8.21 7.97 13.04
C MET A 218 -8.13 7.19 11.74
N LEU A 219 -6.95 7.11 11.12
CA LEU A 219 -6.73 6.39 9.86
C LEU A 219 -6.87 4.87 10.03
N PHE A 220 -6.30 4.31 11.09
CA PHE A 220 -6.25 2.85 11.27
C PHE A 220 -7.28 2.31 12.27
N LYS A 221 -8.23 3.16 12.69
CA LYS A 221 -9.36 2.72 13.51
C LYS A 221 -10.24 1.77 12.70
N ARG A 222 -10.52 0.59 13.26
CA ARG A 222 -11.60 -0.29 12.81
C ARG A 222 -12.62 -0.42 13.92
N ASP A 223 -13.88 -0.45 13.58
CA ASP A 223 -14.91 -0.81 14.53
C ASP A 223 -14.76 -2.30 14.86
N ARG A 224 -14.72 -2.62 16.17
CA ARG A 224 -14.49 -4.00 16.66
C ARG A 224 -15.48 -5.04 16.13
N HIS A 225 -16.64 -4.61 15.62
CA HIS A 225 -17.66 -5.50 15.05
C HIS A 225 -17.23 -6.13 13.73
N SER A 226 -16.47 -5.43 12.88
CA SER A 226 -16.01 -5.99 11.61
C SER A 226 -14.98 -7.11 11.76
N PHE A 227 -14.22 -7.14 12.86
CA PHE A 227 -13.30 -8.24 13.16
C PHE A 227 -14.01 -9.54 13.60
N HIS A 228 -15.13 -9.44 14.31
CA HIS A 228 -15.88 -10.62 14.78
C HIS A 228 -16.70 -11.28 13.66
N GLU A 229 -17.30 -10.50 12.79
CA GLU A 229 -18.09 -11.03 11.66
C GLU A 229 -17.21 -11.68 10.59
N ALA A 230 -16.02 -11.14 10.29
CA ALA A 230 -15.08 -11.75 9.36
C ALA A 230 -14.56 -13.11 9.87
N VAL A 231 -14.39 -13.29 11.17
CA VAL A 231 -13.98 -14.58 11.78
C VAL A 231 -15.12 -15.60 11.74
N ILE A 232 -16.37 -15.18 11.91
CA ILE A 232 -17.52 -16.10 11.90
C ILE A 232 -17.84 -16.56 10.48
N SER A 233 -17.75 -15.70 9.47
CA SER A 233 -18.05 -16.06 8.07
C SER A 233 -17.04 -17.02 7.43
N THR A 234 -15.82 -17.12 7.97
CA THR A 234 -14.81 -18.07 7.48
C THR A 234 -14.95 -19.48 8.08
N PHE A 235 -15.85 -19.70 9.03
CA PHE A 235 -16.07 -20.99 9.71
C PHE A 235 -17.42 -21.65 9.43
N GLU A 236 -18.19 -21.23 8.43
CA GLU A 236 -19.33 -22.04 7.99
C GLU A 236 -18.83 -23.27 7.21
N PRO A 237 -19.01 -24.50 7.73
CA PRO A 237 -18.66 -25.71 7.00
C PRO A 237 -19.63 -25.85 5.82
N ALA A 238 -19.06 -26.07 4.64
CA ALA A 238 -19.84 -26.40 3.42
C ALA A 238 -20.85 -27.48 3.75
N SER A 239 -22.13 -27.16 3.63
CA SER A 239 -23.23 -28.12 3.79
C SER A 239 -23.09 -29.23 2.75
N ILE A 240 -22.80 -30.43 3.24
CA ILE A 240 -22.85 -31.66 2.47
C ILE A 240 -24.32 -31.88 2.10
N ILE A 241 -24.65 -31.74 0.83
CA ILE A 241 -25.96 -32.17 0.29
C ILE A 241 -25.90 -33.69 0.18
N PRO A 242 -26.78 -34.46 0.85
CA PRO A 242 -26.85 -35.89 0.63
C PRO A 242 -27.52 -36.14 -0.71
N SER A 243 -26.84 -36.90 -1.57
CA SER A 243 -27.39 -37.46 -2.81
C SER A 243 -28.47 -38.44 -2.46
N SER A 244 -29.67 -38.24 -3.01
CA SER A 244 -30.74 -39.26 -3.14
C SER A 244 -30.77 -39.79 -4.55
#